data_b5e7e872f8be55052bed64bf5082aca9
#
_entry.id   b5e7e872f8be55052bed64bf5082aca9
#
_cell.length_a   1.000
_cell.length_b   1.000
_cell.length_c   1.000
_cell.angle_alpha   90.00
_cell.angle_beta   90.00
_cell.angle_gamma   90.00
#
_symmetry.space_group_name_H-M   'P 1'
#
loop_
_entity.id
_entity.type
_entity.pdbx_description
1 polymer ?
#
loop_
_entity_poly.entity_id
_entity_poly.type
_entity_poly.pdbx_seq_one_letter_code
_entity_poly.pdbx_strand_id
1 'polypeptide(L)'
;NYADYAKWENICLRRYDVIGIRAAEEARLAAWIDADPARRAEYGDLLANLKKGYEARAEAVREKCYYQETWIRPSDVMMTANRLGTLVDRMQRDGIASVQDGDKNFAGVKSNTRRMMKDFDLATDKEVLTRMMESFIDNVPREMWGEQLPQLYDRFKGNVPALVDYAFENTCCTSYEKLCAWFAQPRTAEEILSDPMAAMANSVSSRRFAEKLKQAEETSGIDADKEELRYTHAIYEMRESEGTPQYPDANSTMRLTYGTVGPVSPK
;
A
#
# COMPACT_ATOMS: atom_id res chain seq x y z
N ASN A 1 -9.13 -10.05 0.88
CA ASN A 1 -8.74 -9.13 -0.18
C ASN A 1 -9.31 -9.50 -1.55
N TYR A 2 -9.12 -10.75 -2.05
CA TYR A 2 -9.69 -11.15 -3.34
C TYR A 2 -11.23 -11.11 -3.34
N ALA A 3 -11.86 -11.58 -2.28
CA ALA A 3 -13.32 -11.52 -2.12
C ALA A 3 -13.83 -10.07 -2.03
N ASP A 4 -13.11 -9.19 -1.34
CA ASP A 4 -13.44 -7.78 -1.25
C ASP A 4 -13.25 -7.06 -2.58
N TYR A 5 -12.19 -7.37 -3.32
CA TYR A 5 -11.95 -6.85 -4.67
C TYR A 5 -13.04 -7.32 -5.64
N ALA A 6 -13.36 -8.62 -5.66
CA ALA A 6 -14.40 -9.17 -6.51
C ALA A 6 -15.79 -8.59 -6.17
N LYS A 7 -16.08 -8.36 -4.90
CA LYS A 7 -17.28 -7.67 -4.44
C LYS A 7 -17.30 -6.22 -4.93
N TRP A 8 -16.20 -5.49 -4.78
CA TRP A 8 -16.10 -4.11 -5.24
C TRP A 8 -16.25 -4.03 -6.77
N GLU A 9 -15.57 -4.87 -7.54
CA GLU A 9 -15.68 -4.93 -9.00
C GLU A 9 -17.13 -5.22 -9.45
N ASN A 10 -17.73 -6.26 -8.90
CA ASN A 10 -19.07 -6.68 -9.34
C ASN A 10 -20.20 -5.74 -8.86
N ILE A 11 -20.08 -5.17 -7.68
CA ILE A 11 -21.11 -4.28 -7.13
C ILE A 11 -20.87 -2.85 -7.59
N CYS A 12 -19.69 -2.28 -7.33
CA CYS A 12 -19.44 -0.86 -7.61
C CYS A 12 -19.23 -0.59 -9.10
N LEU A 13 -18.36 -1.34 -9.77
CA LEU A 13 -18.05 -1.08 -11.17
C LEU A 13 -19.18 -1.53 -12.11
N ARG A 14 -19.75 -2.73 -11.91
CA ARG A 14 -20.72 -3.30 -12.84
C ARG A 14 -22.17 -2.95 -12.50
N ARG A 15 -22.58 -3.18 -11.25
CA ARG A 15 -23.99 -2.98 -10.86
C ARG A 15 -24.36 -1.52 -10.72
N TYR A 16 -23.50 -0.69 -10.17
CA TYR A 16 -23.72 0.74 -9.98
C TYR A 16 -23.14 1.59 -11.08
N ASP A 17 -22.46 0.99 -12.06
CA ASP A 17 -21.83 1.69 -13.19
C ASP A 17 -21.03 2.94 -12.78
N VAL A 18 -20.20 2.79 -11.74
CA VAL A 18 -19.43 3.90 -11.19
C VAL A 18 -18.52 4.54 -12.24
N ILE A 19 -17.98 3.73 -13.17
CA ILE A 19 -17.13 4.25 -14.27
C ILE A 19 -17.98 5.12 -15.21
N GLY A 20 -19.16 4.66 -15.63
CA GLY A 20 -20.05 5.43 -16.50
C GLY A 20 -20.54 6.72 -15.83
N ILE A 21 -20.92 6.65 -14.54
CA ILE A 21 -21.30 7.84 -13.76
C ILE A 21 -20.16 8.87 -13.70
N ARG A 22 -18.92 8.42 -13.44
CA ARG A 22 -17.75 9.31 -13.41
C ARG A 22 -17.43 9.90 -14.78
N ALA A 23 -17.49 9.09 -15.84
CA ALA A 23 -17.29 9.58 -17.20
C ALA A 23 -18.35 10.62 -17.61
N ALA A 24 -19.61 10.42 -17.21
CA ALA A 24 -20.66 11.39 -17.44
C ALA A 24 -20.47 12.70 -16.66
N GLU A 25 -20.00 12.62 -15.40
CA GLU A 25 -19.65 13.81 -14.60
C GLU A 25 -18.49 14.57 -15.20
N GLU A 26 -17.45 13.88 -15.67
CA GLU A 26 -16.29 14.47 -16.36
C GLU A 26 -16.71 15.17 -17.66
N ALA A 27 -17.58 14.56 -18.45
CA ALA A 27 -18.11 15.18 -19.67
C ALA A 27 -18.94 16.43 -19.37
N ARG A 28 -19.73 16.43 -18.29
CA ARG A 28 -20.46 17.62 -17.82
C ARG A 28 -19.50 18.73 -17.37
N LEU A 29 -18.46 18.37 -16.64
CA LEU A 29 -17.43 19.31 -16.20
C LEU A 29 -16.74 19.97 -17.41
N ALA A 30 -16.34 19.18 -18.40
CA ALA A 30 -15.74 19.68 -19.62
C ALA A 30 -16.65 20.69 -20.35
N ALA A 31 -17.93 20.34 -20.50
CA ALA A 31 -18.91 21.24 -21.10
C ALA A 31 -19.12 22.53 -20.27
N TRP A 32 -19.14 22.43 -18.94
CA TRP A 32 -19.26 23.58 -18.05
C TRP A 32 -18.05 24.51 -18.12
N ILE A 33 -16.83 23.95 -18.22
CA ILE A 33 -15.59 24.70 -18.43
C ILE A 33 -15.64 25.44 -19.78
N ASP A 34 -16.03 24.74 -20.85
CA ASP A 34 -16.04 25.28 -22.20
C ASP A 34 -17.11 26.36 -22.43
N ALA A 35 -18.15 26.40 -21.60
CA ALA A 35 -19.24 27.36 -21.73
C ALA A 35 -18.85 28.79 -21.34
N ASP A 36 -17.75 29.01 -20.59
CA ASP A 36 -17.34 30.27 -20.06
C ASP A 36 -15.87 30.57 -20.30
N PRO A 37 -15.48 31.74 -20.88
CA PRO A 37 -14.09 32.10 -21.12
C PRO A 37 -13.22 32.18 -19.85
N ALA A 38 -13.78 32.63 -18.72
CA ALA A 38 -13.05 32.71 -17.46
C ALA A 38 -12.76 31.29 -16.90
N ARG A 39 -13.74 30.40 -16.96
CA ARG A 39 -13.54 28.98 -16.57
C ARG A 39 -12.55 28.27 -17.46
N ARG A 40 -12.57 28.54 -18.77
CA ARG A 40 -11.55 28.02 -19.70
C ARG A 40 -10.15 28.53 -19.38
N ALA A 41 -10.01 29.78 -18.96
CA ALA A 41 -8.72 30.32 -18.55
C ALA A 41 -8.20 29.66 -17.26
N GLU A 42 -9.09 29.27 -16.34
CA GLU A 42 -8.75 28.69 -15.06
C GLU A 42 -8.59 27.16 -15.09
N TYR A 43 -9.48 26.43 -15.79
CA TYR A 43 -9.58 24.97 -15.77
C TYR A 43 -9.38 24.31 -17.13
N GLY A 44 -9.11 25.05 -18.20
CA GLY A 44 -9.07 24.47 -19.56
C GLY A 44 -8.00 23.39 -19.79
N ASP A 45 -6.94 23.41 -19.00
CA ASP A 45 -5.87 22.40 -19.01
C ASP A 45 -6.08 21.26 -18.02
N LEU A 46 -7.05 21.38 -17.10
CA LEU A 46 -7.23 20.50 -15.94
C LEU A 46 -7.33 19.01 -16.28
N LEU A 47 -8.26 18.65 -17.17
CA LEU A 47 -8.49 17.23 -17.51
C LEU A 47 -7.30 16.64 -18.27
N ALA A 48 -6.66 17.43 -19.13
CA ALA A 48 -5.45 17.02 -19.84
C ALA A 48 -4.27 16.81 -18.88
N ASN A 49 -4.09 17.72 -17.92
CA ASN A 49 -3.06 17.61 -16.89
C ASN A 49 -3.28 16.41 -15.99
N LEU A 50 -4.51 16.16 -15.52
CA LEU A 50 -4.86 14.97 -14.74
C LEU A 50 -4.50 13.69 -15.50
N LYS A 51 -4.95 13.57 -16.75
CA LYS A 51 -4.62 12.42 -17.59
C LYS A 51 -3.12 12.22 -17.71
N LYS A 52 -2.37 13.26 -18.08
CA LYS A 52 -0.92 13.23 -18.21
C LYS A 52 -0.23 12.83 -16.89
N GLY A 53 -0.66 13.40 -15.77
CA GLY A 53 -0.11 13.09 -14.45
C GLY A 53 -0.35 11.63 -14.05
N TYR A 54 -1.55 11.11 -14.25
CA TYR A 54 -1.88 9.72 -13.96
C TYR A 54 -1.13 8.73 -14.87
N GLU A 55 -1.05 9.02 -16.18
CA GLU A 55 -0.31 8.19 -17.13
C GLU A 55 1.19 8.13 -16.78
N ALA A 56 1.78 9.26 -16.40
CA ALA A 56 3.20 9.32 -16.02
C ALA A 56 3.52 8.47 -14.78
N ARG A 57 2.64 8.44 -13.78
CA ARG A 57 2.88 7.69 -12.54
C ARG A 57 2.36 6.25 -12.54
N ALA A 58 1.63 5.83 -13.59
CA ALA A 58 0.93 4.54 -13.63
C ALA A 58 1.86 3.33 -13.36
N GLU A 59 3.05 3.31 -13.96
CA GLU A 59 4.03 2.25 -13.76
C GLU A 59 4.56 2.24 -12.33
N ALA A 60 4.96 3.38 -11.79
CA ALA A 60 5.46 3.50 -10.41
C ALA A 60 4.40 3.11 -9.36
N VAL A 61 3.14 3.48 -9.62
CA VAL A 61 1.99 3.07 -8.77
C VAL A 61 1.79 1.56 -8.84
N ARG A 62 1.83 0.96 -10.03
CA ARG A 62 1.70 -0.48 -10.21
C ARG A 62 2.78 -1.25 -9.45
N GLU A 63 4.04 -0.86 -9.59
CA GLU A 63 5.15 -1.47 -8.86
C GLU A 63 5.01 -1.31 -7.34
N LYS A 64 4.57 -0.13 -6.89
CA LYS A 64 4.26 0.10 -5.47
C LYS A 64 3.13 -0.81 -4.96
N CYS A 65 2.14 -1.13 -5.79
CA CYS A 65 1.11 -2.12 -5.44
C CYS A 65 1.72 -3.52 -5.26
N TYR A 66 2.58 -3.98 -6.18
CA TYR A 66 3.29 -5.26 -6.00
C TYR A 66 4.13 -5.27 -4.74
N TYR A 67 4.84 -4.17 -4.43
CA TYR A 67 5.56 -4.04 -3.18
C TYR A 67 4.63 -4.20 -1.97
N GLN A 68 3.51 -3.50 -1.93
CA GLN A 68 2.58 -3.55 -0.80
C GLN A 68 1.95 -4.94 -0.62
N GLU A 69 1.58 -5.59 -1.73
CA GLU A 69 0.93 -6.90 -1.71
C GLU A 69 1.92 -8.06 -1.51
N THR A 70 3.22 -7.84 -1.59
CA THR A 70 4.23 -8.86 -1.31
C THR A 70 4.86 -8.68 0.07
N TRP A 71 5.27 -7.44 0.40
CA TRP A 71 6.13 -7.18 1.54
C TRP A 71 5.38 -6.65 2.76
N ILE A 72 4.18 -6.06 2.59
CA ILE A 72 3.49 -5.37 3.69
C ILE A 72 2.24 -6.10 4.17
N ARG A 73 1.46 -6.75 3.30
CA ARG A 73 0.09 -7.16 3.63
C ARG A 73 -0.18 -8.66 3.74
N PRO A 74 0.32 -9.55 2.88
CA PRO A 74 -0.31 -10.86 2.70
C PRO A 74 0.19 -11.94 3.66
N SER A 75 1.42 -11.84 4.16
CA SER A 75 2.06 -12.84 5.00
C SER A 75 2.28 -12.29 6.41
N ASP A 76 1.79 -13.02 7.41
CA ASP A 76 1.98 -12.67 8.83
C ASP A 76 3.46 -12.77 9.24
N VAL A 77 4.19 -13.74 8.66
CA VAL A 77 5.64 -13.88 8.84
C VAL A 77 6.36 -12.67 8.25
N MET A 78 6.03 -12.28 7.02
CA MET A 78 6.63 -11.10 6.37
C MET A 78 6.25 -9.80 7.10
N MET A 79 5.01 -9.66 7.57
CA MET A 79 4.60 -8.51 8.38
C MET A 79 5.38 -8.43 9.70
N THR A 80 5.67 -9.55 10.33
CA THR A 80 6.53 -9.61 11.53
C THR A 80 7.96 -9.20 11.19
N ALA A 81 8.52 -9.70 10.09
CA ALA A 81 9.85 -9.33 9.59
C ALA A 81 9.97 -7.84 9.25
N ASN A 82 8.96 -7.23 8.64
CA ASN A 82 8.91 -5.77 8.40
C ASN A 82 8.97 -4.95 9.70
N ARG A 83 8.35 -5.47 10.77
CA ARG A 83 8.43 -4.80 12.08
C ARG A 83 9.83 -4.89 12.68
N LEU A 84 10.53 -6.00 12.44
CA LEU A 84 11.96 -6.12 12.80
C LEU A 84 12.82 -5.17 11.99
N GLY A 85 12.58 -5.03 10.69
CA GLY A 85 13.23 -4.01 9.85
C GLY A 85 13.00 -2.59 10.38
N THR A 86 11.76 -2.23 10.72
CA THR A 86 11.43 -0.93 11.34
C THR A 86 12.11 -0.75 12.70
N LEU A 87 12.26 -1.83 13.48
CA LEU A 87 13.00 -1.81 14.73
C LEU A 87 14.49 -1.53 14.49
N VAL A 88 15.10 -2.16 13.50
CA VAL A 88 16.49 -1.91 13.10
C VAL A 88 16.70 -0.46 12.68
N ASP A 89 15.84 0.10 11.84
CA ASP A 89 15.90 1.51 11.43
C ASP A 89 15.84 2.46 12.64
N ARG A 90 15.00 2.14 13.63
CA ARG A 90 14.92 2.89 14.89
C ARG A 90 16.19 2.74 15.71
N MET A 91 16.72 1.52 15.85
CA MET A 91 17.98 1.28 16.59
C MET A 91 19.11 2.10 16.01
N GLN A 92 19.25 2.13 14.69
CA GLN A 92 20.29 2.90 14.00
C GLN A 92 20.10 4.41 14.18
N ARG A 93 18.89 4.91 14.02
CA ARG A 93 18.58 6.33 14.15
C ARG A 93 18.78 6.85 15.58
N ASP A 94 18.33 6.07 16.58
CA ASP A 94 18.30 6.48 17.98
C ASP A 94 19.54 6.02 18.78
N GLY A 95 20.51 5.38 18.12
CA GLY A 95 21.77 4.90 18.72
C GLY A 95 21.58 3.76 19.73
N ILE A 96 20.55 2.90 19.53
CA ILE A 96 20.26 1.76 20.42
C ILE A 96 21.18 0.60 20.03
N ALA A 97 22.07 0.19 20.93
CA ALA A 97 23.06 -0.84 20.66
C ALA A 97 22.45 -2.25 20.50
N SER A 98 21.48 -2.60 21.36
CA SER A 98 20.80 -3.90 21.31
C SER A 98 19.39 -3.79 21.89
N VAL A 99 18.54 -4.78 21.59
CA VAL A 99 17.15 -4.89 22.09
C VAL A 99 16.92 -6.34 22.52
N GLN A 100 16.19 -6.53 23.62
CA GLN A 100 15.81 -7.84 24.15
C GLN A 100 14.33 -7.89 24.54
N ASP A 101 13.83 -9.08 24.88
CA ASP A 101 12.47 -9.24 25.41
C ASP A 101 12.35 -8.50 26.76
N GLY A 102 11.27 -7.72 26.91
CA GLY A 102 11.07 -6.82 28.03
C GLY A 102 11.39 -5.34 27.74
N ASP A 103 12.16 -5.05 26.70
CA ASP A 103 12.44 -3.67 26.29
C ASP A 103 11.22 -2.98 25.69
N LYS A 104 11.05 -1.69 26.04
CA LYS A 104 9.96 -0.86 25.49
C LYS A 104 9.98 -0.79 23.94
N ASN A 105 11.16 -0.84 23.34
CA ASN A 105 11.33 -0.79 21.90
C ASN A 105 10.86 -2.09 21.20
N PHE A 106 10.91 -3.23 21.90
CA PHE A 106 10.44 -4.51 21.41
C PHE A 106 8.95 -4.78 21.71
N ALA A 107 8.36 -4.10 22.69
CA ALA A 107 6.99 -4.32 23.14
C ALA A 107 5.96 -4.23 21.99
N GLY A 108 6.14 -3.29 21.06
CA GLY A 108 5.27 -3.12 19.89
C GLY A 108 5.37 -4.28 18.91
N VAL A 109 6.56 -4.78 18.63
CA VAL A 109 6.79 -5.96 17.79
C VAL A 109 6.10 -7.16 18.42
N LYS A 110 6.39 -7.40 19.69
CA LYS A 110 5.83 -8.52 20.48
C LYS A 110 4.30 -8.55 20.50
N SER A 111 3.66 -7.41 20.83
CA SER A 111 2.20 -7.32 20.92
C SER A 111 1.51 -7.51 19.58
N ASN A 112 2.08 -6.96 18.53
CA ASN A 112 1.54 -7.12 17.16
C ASN A 112 1.68 -8.55 16.66
N THR A 113 2.86 -9.17 16.84
CA THR A 113 3.08 -10.57 16.44
C THR A 113 2.11 -11.50 17.17
N ARG A 114 1.93 -11.33 18.49
CA ARG A 114 0.97 -12.12 19.25
C ARG A 114 -0.47 -12.01 18.71
N ARG A 115 -0.87 -10.84 18.25
CA ARG A 115 -2.22 -10.61 17.69
C ARG A 115 -2.36 -11.27 16.31
N MET A 116 -1.34 -11.13 15.46
CA MET A 116 -1.36 -11.68 14.09
C MET A 116 -1.32 -13.22 14.08
N MET A 117 -0.50 -13.80 14.94
CA MET A 117 -0.35 -15.28 15.04
C MET A 117 -1.54 -15.99 15.69
N LYS A 118 -2.63 -15.27 16.03
CA LYS A 118 -3.78 -15.87 16.71
C LYS A 118 -4.53 -16.89 15.82
N ASP A 119 -4.68 -16.56 14.54
CA ASP A 119 -5.38 -17.39 13.56
C ASP A 119 -4.42 -17.81 12.42
N PHE A 120 -3.12 -17.93 12.74
CA PHE A 120 -2.04 -18.18 11.80
C PHE A 120 -1.97 -19.63 11.38
N ASP A 121 -1.85 -19.87 10.07
CA ASP A 121 -1.51 -21.17 9.48
C ASP A 121 -0.23 -21.05 8.65
N LEU A 122 0.81 -21.77 9.09
CA LEU A 122 2.15 -21.69 8.51
C LEU A 122 2.19 -22.12 7.04
N ALA A 123 1.44 -23.15 6.67
CA ALA A 123 1.46 -23.69 5.30
C ALA A 123 0.80 -22.70 4.34
N THR A 124 -0.34 -22.15 4.73
CA THR A 124 -1.07 -21.13 3.96
C THR A 124 -0.24 -19.87 3.82
N ASP A 125 0.36 -19.35 4.90
CA ASP A 125 1.17 -18.14 4.88
C ASP A 125 2.38 -18.25 3.94
N LYS A 126 3.05 -19.43 3.98
CA LYS A 126 4.18 -19.76 3.12
C LYS A 126 3.78 -19.84 1.64
N GLU A 127 2.66 -20.49 1.32
CA GLU A 127 2.15 -20.57 -0.07
C GLU A 127 1.79 -19.15 -0.58
N VAL A 128 1.10 -18.35 0.24
CA VAL A 128 0.75 -16.97 -0.10
C VAL A 128 2.00 -16.14 -0.37
N LEU A 129 3.01 -16.17 0.52
CA LEU A 129 4.24 -15.43 0.30
C LEU A 129 4.98 -15.89 -0.95
N THR A 130 5.02 -17.19 -1.22
CA THR A 130 5.65 -17.75 -2.41
C THR A 130 5.02 -17.15 -3.68
N ARG A 131 3.68 -17.19 -3.78
CA ARG A 131 2.96 -16.64 -4.95
C ARG A 131 3.12 -15.15 -5.11
N MET A 132 3.07 -14.41 -3.99
CA MET A 132 3.26 -12.96 -4.02
C MET A 132 4.69 -12.58 -4.41
N MET A 133 5.69 -13.33 -3.96
CA MET A 133 7.09 -13.10 -4.32
C MET A 133 7.35 -13.42 -5.80
N GLU A 134 6.81 -14.52 -6.34
CA GLU A 134 6.85 -14.82 -7.78
C GLU A 134 6.27 -13.65 -8.59
N SER A 135 5.07 -13.20 -8.19
CA SER A 135 4.40 -12.07 -8.85
C SER A 135 5.19 -10.76 -8.74
N PHE A 136 5.83 -10.48 -7.63
CA PHE A 136 6.70 -9.31 -7.45
C PHE A 136 7.92 -9.38 -8.38
N ILE A 137 8.60 -10.51 -8.42
CA ILE A 137 9.79 -10.74 -9.24
C ILE A 137 9.50 -10.59 -10.73
N ASP A 138 8.35 -11.08 -11.18
CA ASP A 138 7.92 -11.01 -12.58
C ASP A 138 7.51 -9.59 -13.03
N ASN A 139 7.10 -8.73 -12.10
CA ASN A 139 6.47 -7.45 -12.44
C ASN A 139 7.22 -6.21 -11.92
N VAL A 140 8.23 -6.38 -11.09
CA VAL A 140 9.01 -5.27 -10.52
C VAL A 140 10.45 -5.37 -10.99
N PRO A 141 11.02 -4.30 -11.58
CA PRO A 141 12.40 -4.29 -12.03
C PRO A 141 13.39 -4.64 -10.93
N ARG A 142 14.44 -5.40 -11.29
CA ARG A 142 15.41 -5.95 -10.33
C ARG A 142 16.10 -4.88 -9.47
N GLU A 143 16.33 -3.69 -9.99
CA GLU A 143 16.89 -2.56 -9.27
C GLU A 143 16.02 -2.08 -8.09
N MET A 144 14.74 -2.43 -8.11
CA MET A 144 13.79 -2.12 -7.03
C MET A 144 13.77 -3.16 -5.90
N TRP A 145 14.43 -4.33 -6.07
CA TRP A 145 14.39 -5.44 -5.11
C TRP A 145 15.22 -5.22 -3.85
N GLY A 146 16.01 -4.15 -3.76
CA GLY A 146 16.95 -3.94 -2.68
C GLY A 146 18.23 -4.74 -2.85
N GLU A 147 18.94 -5.01 -1.75
CA GLU A 147 20.26 -5.66 -1.80
C GLU A 147 20.19 -7.17 -1.49
N GLN A 148 19.35 -7.57 -0.55
CA GLN A 148 19.32 -8.95 -0.07
C GLN A 148 18.52 -9.89 -0.97
N LEU A 149 17.40 -9.44 -1.51
CA LEU A 149 16.56 -10.29 -2.36
C LEU A 149 17.30 -10.76 -3.63
N PRO A 150 18.03 -9.91 -4.39
CA PRO A 150 18.82 -10.38 -5.53
C PRO A 150 19.85 -11.44 -5.17
N GLN A 151 20.54 -11.27 -4.03
CA GLN A 151 21.57 -12.21 -3.57
C GLN A 151 20.97 -13.58 -3.23
N LEU A 152 19.85 -13.60 -2.51
CA LEU A 152 19.13 -14.84 -2.19
C LEU A 152 18.54 -15.47 -3.46
N TYR A 153 17.92 -14.69 -4.33
CA TYR A 153 17.38 -15.18 -5.59
C TYR A 153 18.45 -15.87 -6.46
N ASP A 154 19.63 -15.25 -6.58
CA ASP A 154 20.76 -15.84 -7.33
C ASP A 154 21.32 -17.09 -6.64
N ARG A 155 21.42 -17.09 -5.31
CA ARG A 155 21.84 -18.26 -4.51
C ARG A 155 20.93 -19.46 -4.77
N PHE A 156 19.63 -19.24 -4.90
CA PHE A 156 18.64 -20.28 -5.21
C PHE A 156 18.38 -20.46 -6.71
N LYS A 157 19.22 -19.86 -7.58
CA LYS A 157 19.13 -19.97 -9.05
C LYS A 157 17.75 -19.63 -9.60
N GLY A 158 17.10 -18.64 -9.02
CA GLY A 158 15.76 -18.21 -9.41
C GLY A 158 14.60 -19.07 -8.89
N ASN A 159 14.87 -20.08 -8.09
CA ASN A 159 13.84 -20.92 -7.51
C ASN A 159 13.21 -20.25 -6.28
N VAL A 160 12.12 -19.52 -6.49
CA VAL A 160 11.41 -18.76 -5.44
C VAL A 160 10.86 -19.70 -4.35
N PRO A 161 10.19 -20.83 -4.65
CA PRO A 161 9.77 -21.76 -3.62
C PRO A 161 10.92 -22.19 -2.68
N ALA A 162 12.07 -22.56 -3.23
CA ALA A 162 13.22 -22.98 -2.43
C ALA A 162 13.81 -21.81 -1.59
N LEU A 163 13.78 -20.59 -2.11
CA LEU A 163 14.16 -19.39 -1.36
C LEU A 163 13.23 -19.14 -0.19
N VAL A 164 11.91 -19.23 -0.42
CA VAL A 164 10.90 -19.05 0.64
C VAL A 164 11.00 -20.16 1.67
N ASP A 165 11.18 -21.42 1.26
CA ASP A 165 11.42 -22.55 2.15
C ASP A 165 12.58 -22.26 3.10
N TYR A 166 13.73 -21.89 2.53
CA TYR A 166 14.91 -21.51 3.32
C TYR A 166 14.62 -20.35 4.30
N ALA A 167 13.91 -19.32 3.84
CA ALA A 167 13.61 -18.18 4.68
C ALA A 167 12.70 -18.55 5.86
N PHE A 168 11.66 -19.36 5.63
CA PHE A 168 10.75 -19.86 6.69
C PHE A 168 11.43 -20.78 7.68
N GLU A 169 12.36 -21.61 7.24
CA GLU A 169 13.13 -22.52 8.12
C GLU A 169 14.10 -21.75 9.03
N ASN A 170 14.65 -20.64 8.55
CA ASN A 170 15.73 -19.91 9.21
C ASN A 170 15.31 -18.59 9.87
N THR A 171 14.02 -18.25 9.90
CA THR A 171 13.53 -17.03 10.55
C THR A 171 12.96 -17.28 11.95
N CYS A 172 13.11 -16.28 12.81
CA CYS A 172 12.43 -16.25 14.11
C CYS A 172 10.95 -15.79 14.00
N CYS A 173 10.50 -15.35 12.82
CA CYS A 173 9.19 -14.72 12.63
C CYS A 173 8.03 -15.71 12.46
N THR A 174 8.27 -17.04 12.43
CA THR A 174 7.23 -18.05 12.16
C THR A 174 6.33 -18.37 13.35
N SER A 175 6.66 -17.95 14.56
CA SER A 175 5.75 -18.01 15.72
C SER A 175 6.11 -16.99 16.77
N TYR A 176 5.13 -16.66 17.62
CA TYR A 176 5.33 -15.77 18.77
C TYR A 176 6.38 -16.31 19.74
N GLU A 177 6.35 -17.63 19.98
CA GLU A 177 7.27 -18.31 20.90
C GLU A 177 8.72 -18.27 20.37
N LYS A 178 8.92 -18.55 19.07
CA LYS A 178 10.23 -18.46 18.42
C LYS A 178 10.78 -17.04 18.51
N LEU A 179 9.95 -16.04 18.21
CA LEU A 179 10.34 -14.64 18.29
C LEU A 179 10.79 -14.27 19.71
N CYS A 180 10.01 -14.59 20.73
CA CYS A 180 10.35 -14.31 22.12
C CYS A 180 11.60 -15.06 22.57
N ALA A 181 11.74 -16.34 22.20
CA ALA A 181 12.93 -17.14 22.52
C ALA A 181 14.20 -16.56 21.90
N TRP A 182 14.11 -16.05 20.67
CA TRP A 182 15.25 -15.45 19.99
C TRP A 182 15.67 -14.13 20.65
N PHE A 183 14.71 -13.31 21.08
CA PHE A 183 14.94 -12.05 21.82
C PHE A 183 15.12 -12.24 23.35
N ALA A 184 15.15 -13.46 23.85
CA ALA A 184 15.49 -13.71 25.27
C ALA A 184 16.92 -13.26 25.62
N GLN A 185 17.79 -13.11 24.61
CA GLN A 185 19.09 -12.46 24.70
C GLN A 185 19.10 -11.15 23.93
N PRO A 186 19.92 -10.15 24.33
CA PRO A 186 20.07 -8.90 23.59
C PRO A 186 20.47 -9.17 22.14
N ARG A 187 19.83 -8.48 21.19
CA ARG A 187 20.13 -8.55 19.75
C ARG A 187 20.53 -7.19 19.22
N THR A 188 21.66 -7.14 18.54
CA THR A 188 22.10 -5.97 17.78
C THR A 188 21.32 -5.85 16.46
N ALA A 189 21.40 -4.70 15.82
CA ALA A 189 20.81 -4.50 14.47
C ALA A 189 21.38 -5.49 13.45
N GLU A 190 22.67 -5.78 13.48
CA GLU A 190 23.33 -6.73 12.61
C GLU A 190 22.82 -8.16 12.83
N GLU A 191 22.70 -8.58 14.10
CA GLU A 191 22.12 -9.89 14.42
C GLU A 191 20.66 -10.01 13.95
N ILE A 192 19.85 -8.95 14.09
CA ILE A 192 18.47 -8.94 13.58
C ILE A 192 18.46 -9.11 12.06
N LEU A 193 19.36 -8.43 11.35
CA LEU A 193 19.49 -8.56 9.89
C LEU A 193 20.21 -9.84 9.43
N SER A 194 20.69 -10.67 10.34
CA SER A 194 21.14 -12.03 10.00
C SER A 194 19.97 -13.00 9.76
N ASP A 195 18.78 -12.67 10.24
CA ASP A 195 17.55 -13.37 9.92
C ASP A 195 17.16 -13.10 8.45
N PRO A 196 17.03 -14.14 7.60
CA PRO A 196 16.83 -13.95 6.17
C PRO A 196 15.54 -13.22 5.83
N MET A 197 14.48 -13.41 6.62
CA MET A 197 13.20 -12.74 6.38
C MET A 197 13.28 -11.26 6.77
N ALA A 198 13.90 -10.96 7.92
CA ALA A 198 14.12 -9.57 8.37
C ALA A 198 15.07 -8.82 7.42
N ALA A 199 16.11 -9.48 6.93
CA ALA A 199 17.04 -8.91 5.95
C ALA A 199 16.34 -8.55 4.63
N MET A 200 15.54 -9.45 4.07
CA MET A 200 14.77 -9.17 2.87
C MET A 200 13.78 -8.03 3.11
N ALA A 201 13.00 -8.08 4.18
CA ALA A 201 12.03 -7.04 4.52
C ALA A 201 12.67 -5.65 4.69
N ASN A 202 13.83 -5.57 5.33
CA ASN A 202 14.56 -4.32 5.51
C ASN A 202 15.17 -3.80 4.20
N SER A 203 15.63 -4.69 3.31
CA SER A 203 16.29 -4.29 2.06
C SER A 203 15.33 -3.79 0.99
N VAL A 204 14.09 -4.33 0.94
CA VAL A 204 13.04 -3.89 -0.01
C VAL A 204 12.30 -2.68 0.58
N SER A 205 12.85 -1.50 0.38
CA SER A 205 12.39 -0.29 1.05
C SER A 205 11.24 0.41 0.34
N SER A 206 10.20 0.77 1.08
CA SER A 206 9.10 1.63 0.61
C SER A 206 9.57 2.98 0.05
N ARG A 207 10.69 3.47 0.53
CA ARG A 207 11.29 4.75 0.10
C ARG A 207 11.66 4.74 -1.38
N ARG A 208 12.20 3.64 -1.91
CA ARG A 208 12.54 3.52 -3.35
C ARG A 208 11.32 3.69 -4.24
N PHE A 209 10.18 3.09 -3.84
CA PHE A 209 8.93 3.22 -4.59
C PHE A 209 8.32 4.63 -4.48
N ALA A 210 8.49 5.29 -3.34
CA ALA A 210 8.09 6.69 -3.18
C ALA A 210 8.97 7.63 -4.02
N GLU A 211 10.27 7.41 -4.05
CA GLU A 211 11.22 8.19 -4.88
C GLU A 211 10.94 8.00 -6.38
N LYS A 212 10.66 6.78 -6.85
CA LYS A 212 10.28 6.51 -8.24
C LYS A 212 8.99 7.24 -8.62
N LEU A 213 7.99 7.23 -7.74
CA LEU A 213 6.74 7.96 -7.95
C LEU A 213 7.00 9.46 -8.07
N LYS A 214 7.76 10.03 -7.16
CA LYS A 214 8.14 11.45 -7.19
C LYS A 214 8.90 11.82 -8.46
N GLN A 215 9.84 10.98 -8.89
CA GLN A 215 10.58 11.19 -10.14
C GLN A 215 9.66 11.18 -11.37
N ALA A 216 8.64 10.32 -11.40
CA ALA A 216 7.65 10.29 -12.47
C ALA A 216 6.84 11.59 -12.53
N GLU A 217 6.43 12.13 -11.38
CA GLU A 217 5.75 13.42 -11.27
C GLU A 217 6.65 14.58 -11.72
N GLU A 218 7.89 14.63 -11.25
CA GLU A 218 8.87 15.65 -11.66
C GLU A 218 9.14 15.61 -13.18
N THR A 219 9.25 14.41 -13.76
CA THR A 219 9.48 14.22 -15.20
C THR A 219 8.28 14.65 -16.03
N SER A 220 7.06 14.42 -15.55
CA SER A 220 5.84 14.85 -16.24
C SER A 220 5.64 16.37 -16.17
N GLY A 221 6.20 17.03 -15.16
CA GLY A 221 5.95 18.42 -14.82
C GLY A 221 4.54 18.68 -14.27
N ILE A 222 3.81 17.61 -13.90
CA ILE A 222 2.45 17.67 -13.37
C ILE A 222 2.45 17.16 -11.94
N ASP A 223 2.01 18.00 -11.03
CA ASP A 223 1.66 17.64 -9.67
C ASP A 223 0.21 17.11 -9.66
N ALA A 224 0.07 15.78 -9.71
CA ALA A 224 -1.24 15.14 -9.82
C ALA A 224 -2.13 15.41 -8.59
N ASP A 225 -1.56 15.52 -7.39
CA ASP A 225 -2.32 15.81 -6.17
C ASP A 225 -2.88 17.24 -6.21
N LYS A 226 -2.11 18.19 -6.75
CA LYS A 226 -2.58 19.56 -6.97
C LYS A 226 -3.70 19.61 -8.02
N GLU A 227 -3.56 18.87 -9.10
CA GLU A 227 -4.62 18.80 -10.13
C GLU A 227 -5.89 18.11 -9.60
N GLU A 228 -5.78 17.14 -8.70
CA GLU A 228 -6.95 16.54 -8.01
C GLU A 228 -7.68 17.56 -7.13
N LEU A 229 -6.96 18.43 -6.44
CA LEU A 229 -7.58 19.54 -5.69
C LEU A 229 -8.28 20.52 -6.61
N ARG A 230 -7.67 20.90 -7.75
CA ARG A 230 -8.30 21.74 -8.77
C ARG A 230 -9.56 21.07 -9.34
N TYR A 231 -9.52 19.76 -9.62
CA TYR A 231 -10.68 19.00 -10.09
C TYR A 231 -11.83 19.02 -9.07
N THR A 232 -11.51 18.78 -7.81
CA THR A 232 -12.50 18.82 -6.73
C THR A 232 -13.15 20.20 -6.62
N HIS A 233 -12.35 21.27 -6.74
CA HIS A 233 -12.84 22.65 -6.71
C HIS A 233 -13.73 22.94 -7.92
N ALA A 234 -13.32 22.55 -9.12
CA ALA A 234 -14.10 22.74 -10.33
C ALA A 234 -15.47 22.00 -10.29
N ILE A 235 -15.48 20.77 -9.78
CA ILE A 235 -16.74 20.00 -9.54
C ILE A 235 -17.63 20.74 -8.53
N TYR A 236 -17.02 21.30 -7.46
CA TYR A 236 -17.77 22.06 -6.47
C TYR A 236 -18.45 23.28 -7.09
N GLU A 237 -17.71 24.11 -7.83
CA GLU A 237 -18.24 25.30 -8.50
C GLU A 237 -19.29 24.96 -9.56
N MET A 238 -19.06 23.91 -10.34
CA MET A 238 -20.05 23.42 -11.32
C MET A 238 -21.37 23.08 -10.63
N ARG A 239 -21.34 22.27 -9.58
CA ARG A 239 -22.54 21.86 -8.84
C ARG A 239 -23.21 23.01 -8.13
N GLU A 240 -22.46 23.99 -7.61
CA GLU A 240 -23.01 25.19 -7.02
C GLU A 240 -23.76 26.01 -8.06
N SER A 241 -23.17 26.19 -9.26
CA SER A 241 -23.81 26.90 -10.37
C SER A 241 -25.11 26.24 -10.88
N GLU A 242 -25.23 24.92 -10.69
CA GLU A 242 -26.42 24.14 -11.01
C GLU A 242 -27.45 24.08 -9.87
N GLY A 243 -27.16 24.72 -8.73
CA GLY A 243 -28.01 24.66 -7.54
C GLY A 243 -28.08 23.29 -6.87
N THR A 244 -27.10 22.40 -7.14
CA THR A 244 -27.03 21.06 -6.56
C THR A 244 -26.55 21.17 -5.11
N PRO A 245 -27.31 20.66 -4.11
CA PRO A 245 -26.88 20.69 -2.72
C PRO A 245 -25.54 19.97 -2.53
N GLN A 246 -24.62 20.61 -1.85
CA GLN A 246 -23.30 20.04 -1.55
C GLN A 246 -23.09 20.00 -0.03
N TYR A 247 -22.50 18.91 0.42
CA TYR A 247 -22.20 18.71 1.82
C TYR A 247 -20.69 18.50 1.97
N PRO A 248 -20.02 19.15 2.96
CA PRO A 248 -18.61 18.93 3.21
C PRO A 248 -18.35 17.47 3.57
N ASP A 249 -17.20 16.97 3.19
CA ASP A 249 -16.77 15.62 3.57
C ASP A 249 -16.61 15.47 5.08
N ALA A 250 -16.58 14.23 5.57
CA ALA A 250 -16.47 13.94 7.00
C ALA A 250 -15.12 14.38 7.56
N ASN A 251 -15.13 15.43 8.36
CA ASN A 251 -13.96 16.02 9.00
C ASN A 251 -13.94 15.84 10.53
N SER A 252 -14.43 14.70 11.01
CA SER A 252 -14.61 14.40 12.45
C SER A 252 -15.69 15.23 13.17
N THR A 253 -16.50 15.99 12.45
CA THR A 253 -17.70 16.64 13.02
C THR A 253 -18.84 15.64 13.18
N MET A 254 -19.67 15.85 14.19
CA MET A 254 -20.83 15.00 14.45
C MET A 254 -21.82 15.13 13.29
N ARG A 255 -22.22 13.99 12.69
CA ARG A 255 -23.29 13.91 11.70
C ARG A 255 -24.43 13.07 12.23
N LEU A 256 -25.63 13.54 12.04
CA LEU A 256 -26.85 12.82 12.39
C LEU A 256 -27.47 12.24 11.11
N THR A 257 -27.61 10.91 11.06
CA THR A 257 -28.40 10.23 10.05
C THR A 257 -29.69 9.76 10.70
N TYR A 258 -30.81 10.02 10.04
CA TYR A 258 -32.12 9.58 10.48
C TYR A 258 -32.95 9.10 9.30
N GLY A 259 -33.93 8.24 9.58
CA GLY A 259 -34.83 7.71 8.55
C GLY A 259 -35.97 6.93 9.18
N THR A 260 -36.95 6.57 8.37
CA THR A 260 -38.06 5.72 8.77
C THR A 260 -37.73 4.27 8.50
N VAL A 261 -38.03 3.39 9.46
CA VAL A 261 -37.90 1.94 9.25
C VAL A 261 -38.90 1.49 8.22
N GLY A 262 -38.45 0.89 7.14
CA GLY A 262 -39.25 0.36 6.06
C GLY A 262 -38.81 -1.05 5.64
N PRO A 263 -39.65 -1.78 4.91
CA PRO A 263 -39.30 -3.08 4.40
C PRO A 263 -38.18 -2.97 3.34
N VAL A 264 -37.21 -3.86 3.39
CA VAL A 264 -36.18 -4.01 2.36
C VAL A 264 -36.64 -5.11 1.40
N SER A 265 -36.83 -4.75 0.12
CA SER A 265 -37.03 -5.74 -0.94
C SER A 265 -35.65 -6.02 -1.57
N PRO A 266 -35.05 -7.20 -1.33
CA PRO A 266 -33.83 -7.58 -2.03
C PRO A 266 -34.09 -7.64 -3.54
N LYS A 267 -33.28 -6.95 -4.34
CA LYS A 267 -33.33 -7.04 -5.80
C LYS A 267 -32.54 -8.23 -6.30
#